data_9c5bc850f0aa8e2c72d9786f6ed0191d
#
_entry.id   9c5bc850f0aa8e2c72d9786f6ed0191d
#
_cell.length_a   1.000
_cell.length_b   1.000
_cell.length_c   1.000
_cell.angle_alpha   90.00
_cell.angle_beta   90.00
_cell.angle_gamma   90.00
#
_symmetry.space_group_name_H-M   'P 1'
#
loop_
_entity.id
_entity.type
_entity.pdbx_description
1 polymer ?
#
loop_
_entity_poly.entity_id
_entity_poly.type
_entity_poly.pdbx_seq_one_letter_code
_entity_poly.pdbx_strand_id
1 'polypeptide(L)'
;FIKSFVLLGTRMPDAPVGVQPFLLEREARERPVRFSLEILIDGTIYCFEFGATSKAVVEEKLVKILSNRELVLYERSGGEIKFDPEKIRGREERDFLKYVARGTRSNQLFLTNSILQPVEKFRPVYDWFKNTLSLIGPASRFQPYEKLFGEDAPLGAYAEKLLARMDTGICRLDTEMLESLPVPEHVKADLEENIQEGQI
;
A
#
# COMPACT_ATOMS: atom_id res chain seq x y z
N PHE A 1 4.94 -2.16 6.28
CA PHE A 1 3.94 -1.83 7.32
C PHE A 1 2.63 -1.32 6.69
N ILE A 2 2.62 -0.18 5.96
CA ILE A 2 1.39 0.49 5.48
C ILE A 2 0.45 -0.48 4.75
N LYS A 3 0.93 -1.18 3.72
CA LYS A 3 0.11 -2.13 2.93
C LYS A 3 -0.54 -3.18 3.83
N SER A 4 0.23 -3.82 4.69
CA SER A 4 -0.29 -4.85 5.59
C SER A 4 -1.30 -4.28 6.58
N PHE A 5 -1.06 -3.08 7.10
CA PHE A 5 -1.97 -2.45 8.06
C PHE A 5 -3.29 -2.02 7.42
N VAL A 6 -3.27 -1.51 6.19
CA VAL A 6 -4.49 -1.19 5.42
C VAL A 6 -5.27 -2.46 5.06
N LEU A 7 -4.60 -3.53 4.65
CA LEU A 7 -5.28 -4.73 4.17
C LEU A 7 -5.77 -5.65 5.29
N LEU A 8 -4.99 -5.81 6.34
CA LEU A 8 -5.24 -6.77 7.41
C LEU A 8 -5.73 -6.12 8.71
N GLY A 9 -5.37 -4.84 8.94
CA GLY A 9 -5.63 -4.16 10.20
C GLY A 9 -4.99 -4.86 11.40
N THR A 10 -5.55 -4.62 12.56
CA THR A 10 -5.25 -5.37 13.80
C THR A 10 -6.28 -6.47 14.01
N ARG A 11 -5.83 -7.68 14.33
CA ARG A 11 -6.73 -8.85 14.49
C ARG A 11 -7.55 -8.78 15.78
N MET A 12 -6.95 -8.28 16.86
CA MET A 12 -7.56 -8.27 18.19
C MET A 12 -7.76 -6.82 18.67
N PRO A 13 -8.77 -6.56 19.51
CA PRO A 13 -9.02 -5.22 20.07
C PRO A 13 -7.81 -4.62 20.81
N ASP A 14 -7.05 -5.44 21.51
CA ASP A 14 -5.89 -5.02 22.32
C ASP A 14 -4.55 -5.23 21.60
N ALA A 15 -4.57 -5.69 20.34
CA ALA A 15 -3.35 -5.91 19.58
C ALA A 15 -2.64 -4.58 19.31
N PRO A 16 -1.31 -4.51 19.44
CA PRO A 16 -0.56 -3.32 19.09
C PRO A 16 -0.68 -3.03 17.59
N VAL A 17 -0.63 -1.74 17.23
CA VAL A 17 -0.67 -1.28 15.83
C VAL A 17 0.56 -1.72 15.06
N GLY A 18 1.67 -1.98 15.75
CA GLY A 18 2.90 -2.47 15.13
C GLY A 18 3.76 -1.39 14.45
N VAL A 19 3.42 -0.11 14.64
CA VAL A 19 4.31 0.97 14.21
C VAL A 19 5.56 1.01 15.07
N GLN A 20 6.68 1.30 14.44
CA GLN A 20 7.95 1.50 15.12
C GLN A 20 8.31 2.98 15.05
N PRO A 21 8.35 3.70 16.19
CA PRO A 21 8.79 5.08 16.21
C PRO A 21 10.28 5.19 15.91
N PHE A 22 10.72 6.37 15.50
CA PHE A 22 12.14 6.65 15.31
C PHE A 22 12.87 6.60 16.67
N LEU A 23 13.68 5.57 16.88
CA LEU A 23 14.24 5.24 18.21
C LEU A 23 15.42 6.11 18.62
N LEU A 24 16.06 6.81 17.67
CA LEU A 24 17.21 7.67 17.95
C LEU A 24 16.83 9.02 18.61
N GLU A 25 15.56 9.37 18.59
CA GLU A 25 15.03 10.55 19.27
C GLU A 25 14.22 10.15 20.51
N ARG A 26 14.57 10.68 21.67
CA ARG A 26 13.97 10.27 22.95
C ARG A 26 12.46 10.53 23.00
N GLU A 27 12.03 11.68 22.47
CA GLU A 27 10.62 12.08 22.43
C GLU A 27 9.81 11.43 21.33
N ALA A 28 10.45 10.84 20.31
CA ALA A 28 9.76 10.23 19.18
C ALA A 28 8.94 8.99 19.58
N ARG A 29 9.26 8.37 20.73
CA ARG A 29 8.51 7.21 21.24
C ARG A 29 7.08 7.56 21.67
N GLU A 30 6.85 8.81 22.02
CA GLU A 30 5.55 9.30 22.50
C GLU A 30 4.74 9.96 21.39
N ARG A 31 5.39 10.32 20.27
CA ARG A 31 4.73 10.94 19.12
C ARG A 31 4.15 9.88 18.17
N PRO A 32 3.01 10.18 17.53
CA PRO A 32 2.50 9.31 16.47
C PRO A 32 3.45 9.28 15.27
N VAL A 33 3.65 8.10 14.72
CA VAL A 33 4.28 7.94 13.41
C VAL A 33 3.27 8.31 12.34
N ARG A 34 3.62 9.22 11.45
CA ARG A 34 2.74 9.72 10.39
C ARG A 34 3.12 9.13 9.04
N PHE A 35 2.10 8.82 8.28
CA PHE A 35 2.20 8.32 6.92
C PHE A 35 1.33 9.17 6.02
N SER A 36 1.84 9.54 4.86
CA SER A 36 1.11 10.28 3.83
C SER A 36 1.45 9.71 2.47
N LEU A 37 0.43 9.39 1.68
CA LEU A 37 0.56 8.86 0.33
C LEU A 37 -0.39 9.57 -0.60
N GLU A 38 0.15 10.03 -1.72
CA GLU A 38 -0.65 10.48 -2.87
C GLU A 38 -0.68 9.34 -3.90
N ILE A 39 -1.87 8.95 -4.31
CA ILE A 39 -2.10 7.83 -5.22
C ILE A 39 -3.00 8.26 -6.37
N LEU A 40 -2.68 7.82 -7.57
CA LEU A 40 -3.48 8.05 -8.77
C LEU A 40 -4.33 6.82 -9.06
N ILE A 41 -5.66 7.00 -9.11
CA ILE A 41 -6.64 5.94 -9.42
C ILE A 41 -7.59 6.49 -10.49
N ASP A 42 -7.61 5.87 -11.66
CA ASP A 42 -8.49 6.24 -12.78
C ASP A 42 -8.50 7.75 -13.08
N GLY A 43 -7.30 8.34 -13.17
CA GLY A 43 -7.13 9.77 -13.44
C GLY A 43 -7.47 10.71 -12.27
N THR A 44 -7.78 10.18 -11.10
CA THR A 44 -8.09 10.94 -9.88
C THR A 44 -7.00 10.75 -8.84
N ILE A 45 -6.52 11.84 -8.27
CA ILE A 45 -5.54 11.79 -7.18
C ILE A 45 -6.26 11.69 -5.85
N TYR A 46 -5.84 10.75 -5.01
CA TYR A 46 -6.24 10.62 -3.62
C TYR A 46 -5.05 10.84 -2.72
N CYS A 47 -5.22 11.60 -1.64
CA CYS A 47 -4.26 11.70 -0.57
C CYS A 47 -4.79 10.94 0.65
N PHE A 48 -4.05 9.92 1.06
CA PHE A 48 -4.37 9.10 2.23
C PHE A 48 -3.31 9.31 3.29
N GLU A 49 -3.74 9.76 4.45
CA GLU A 49 -2.87 10.10 5.57
C GLU A 49 -3.36 9.43 6.84
N PHE A 50 -2.45 8.97 7.67
CA PHE A 50 -2.77 8.56 9.03
C PHE A 50 -1.59 8.70 9.98
N GLY A 51 -1.89 8.88 11.24
CA GLY A 51 -0.94 8.88 12.33
C GLY A 51 -1.29 7.83 13.37
N ALA A 52 -0.30 7.05 13.78
CA ALA A 52 -0.51 5.97 14.73
C ALA A 52 0.60 5.92 15.78
N THR A 53 0.21 5.57 16.99
CA THR A 53 1.10 5.12 18.06
C THR A 53 1.13 3.59 18.11
N SER A 54 1.93 3.01 18.99
CA SER A 54 1.90 1.56 19.21
C SER A 54 0.53 1.03 19.68
N LYS A 55 -0.34 1.90 20.21
CA LYS A 55 -1.63 1.52 20.80
C LYS A 55 -2.83 1.89 19.94
N ALA A 56 -2.76 2.98 19.19
CA ALA A 56 -3.93 3.54 18.52
C ALA A 56 -3.58 4.31 17.25
N VAL A 57 -4.55 4.37 16.34
CA VAL A 57 -4.63 5.33 15.25
C VAL A 57 -5.21 6.62 15.81
N VAL A 58 -4.42 7.68 15.84
CA VAL A 58 -4.82 8.96 16.44
C VAL A 58 -5.38 9.95 15.44
N GLU A 59 -4.97 9.82 14.19
CA GLU A 59 -5.46 10.62 13.07
C GLU A 59 -5.54 9.75 11.80
N GLU A 60 -6.51 10.02 10.95
CA GLU A 60 -6.66 9.38 9.65
C GLU A 60 -7.47 10.30 8.75
N LYS A 61 -7.03 10.49 7.52
CA LYS A 61 -7.69 11.39 6.57
C LYS A 61 -7.61 10.82 5.18
N LEU A 62 -8.71 10.92 4.45
CA LEU A 62 -8.78 10.60 3.04
C LEU A 62 -9.33 11.79 2.27
N VAL A 63 -8.55 12.26 1.31
CA VAL A 63 -8.89 13.40 0.45
C VAL A 63 -8.88 12.95 -0.99
N LYS A 64 -9.85 13.42 -1.75
CA LYS A 64 -9.86 13.35 -3.21
C LYS A 64 -9.46 14.70 -3.76
N ILE A 65 -8.38 14.77 -4.55
CA ILE A 65 -7.89 16.01 -5.14
C ILE A 65 -8.58 16.21 -6.49
N LEU A 66 -9.29 17.29 -6.61
CA LEU A 66 -9.92 17.74 -7.84
C LEU A 66 -9.08 18.87 -8.44
N SER A 67 -9.28 19.20 -9.70
CA SER A 67 -8.47 20.18 -10.43
C SER A 67 -8.32 21.55 -9.75
N ASN A 68 -9.31 21.95 -8.94
CA ASN A 68 -9.36 23.27 -8.31
C ASN A 68 -9.70 23.25 -6.81
N ARG A 69 -9.88 22.08 -6.22
CA ARG A 69 -10.22 21.95 -4.80
C ARG A 69 -9.93 20.55 -4.25
N GLU A 70 -9.71 20.49 -2.96
CA GLU A 70 -9.66 19.26 -2.20
C GLU A 70 -11.05 18.88 -1.69
N LEU A 71 -11.33 17.59 -1.72
CA LEU A 71 -12.54 17.00 -1.25
C LEU A 71 -12.21 16.02 -0.12
N VAL A 72 -12.38 16.45 1.12
CA VAL A 72 -12.21 15.57 2.28
C VAL A 72 -13.36 14.55 2.28
N LEU A 73 -13.03 13.27 2.15
CA LEU A 73 -14.01 12.19 2.18
C LEU A 73 -14.34 11.80 3.61
N TYR A 74 -13.34 11.71 4.46
CA TYR A 74 -13.47 11.60 5.92
C TYR A 74 -12.20 12.09 6.60
N GLU A 75 -12.34 12.42 7.87
CA GLU A 75 -11.24 12.81 8.76
C GLU A 75 -11.47 12.24 10.16
N ARG A 76 -10.45 11.61 10.71
CA ARG A 76 -10.41 11.11 12.08
C ARG A 76 -9.47 11.96 12.90
N SER A 77 -9.92 12.40 14.04
CA SER A 77 -9.11 13.07 15.05
C SER A 77 -9.41 12.44 16.42
N GLY A 78 -8.40 11.84 17.03
CA GLY A 78 -8.59 11.04 18.23
C GLY A 78 -9.55 9.87 17.99
N GLY A 79 -10.65 9.82 18.72
CA GLY A 79 -11.70 8.78 18.59
C GLY A 79 -12.85 9.13 17.66
N GLU A 80 -12.91 10.36 17.13
CA GLU A 80 -14.03 10.84 16.34
C GLU A 80 -13.72 10.81 14.84
N ILE A 81 -14.64 10.26 14.04
CA ILE A 81 -14.55 10.24 12.57
C ILE A 81 -15.65 11.12 12.01
N LYS A 82 -15.26 12.14 11.26
CA LYS A 82 -16.13 13.12 10.64
C LYS A 82 -16.19 12.92 9.14
N PHE A 83 -17.37 13.16 8.58
CA PHE A 83 -17.64 13.13 7.15
C PHE A 83 -18.19 14.47 6.73
N ASP A 84 -17.87 14.90 5.53
CA ASP A 84 -18.52 16.08 4.94
C ASP A 84 -20.00 15.75 4.62
N PRO A 85 -20.95 16.39 5.31
CA PRO A 85 -22.37 16.07 5.16
C PRO A 85 -22.92 16.35 3.76
N GLU A 86 -22.31 17.30 3.03
CA GLU A 86 -22.72 17.68 1.67
C GLU A 86 -22.35 16.61 0.63
N LYS A 87 -21.44 15.69 1.00
CA LYS A 87 -20.86 14.68 0.11
C LYS A 87 -21.43 13.28 0.32
N ILE A 88 -22.31 13.14 1.29
CA ILE A 88 -23.03 11.89 1.56
C ILE A 88 -24.45 12.04 1.03
N ARG A 89 -24.76 11.27 0.00
CA ARG A 89 -26.09 11.28 -0.62
C ARG A 89 -27.07 10.47 0.22
N GLY A 90 -28.00 11.18 0.85
CA GLY A 90 -29.08 10.56 1.59
C GLY A 90 -28.80 10.36 3.09
N ARG A 91 -29.89 10.20 3.83
CA ARG A 91 -29.86 10.01 5.28
C ARG A 91 -29.35 8.61 5.64
N GLU A 92 -29.77 7.60 4.89
CA GLU A 92 -29.40 6.21 5.14
C GLU A 92 -27.88 5.97 5.03
N GLU A 93 -27.25 6.45 3.94
CA GLU A 93 -25.79 6.35 3.78
C GLU A 93 -25.05 7.06 4.92
N ARG A 94 -25.55 8.23 5.33
CA ARG A 94 -24.96 9.00 6.43
C ARG A 94 -25.05 8.26 7.76
N ASP A 95 -26.21 7.71 8.07
CA ASP A 95 -26.43 7.00 9.32
C ASP A 95 -25.64 5.69 9.35
N PHE A 96 -25.52 5.01 8.20
CA PHE A 96 -24.69 3.83 8.05
C PHE A 96 -23.20 4.14 8.24
N LEU A 97 -22.67 5.19 7.61
CA LEU A 97 -21.27 5.60 7.79
C LEU A 97 -20.97 5.98 9.25
N LYS A 98 -21.90 6.64 9.95
CA LYS A 98 -21.77 6.91 11.39
C LYS A 98 -21.71 5.63 12.21
N TYR A 99 -22.53 4.63 11.85
CA TYR A 99 -22.50 3.33 12.51
C TYR A 99 -21.16 2.63 12.32
N VAL A 100 -20.66 2.58 11.08
CA VAL A 100 -19.34 2.02 10.76
C VAL A 100 -18.23 2.75 11.50
N ALA A 101 -18.29 4.08 11.56
CA ALA A 101 -17.32 4.91 12.29
C ALA A 101 -17.29 4.58 13.79
N ARG A 102 -18.46 4.44 14.41
CA ARG A 102 -18.58 4.06 15.83
C ARG A 102 -18.06 2.64 16.11
N GLY A 103 -18.20 1.74 15.14
CA GLY A 103 -17.66 0.38 15.22
C GLY A 103 -16.16 0.27 14.92
N THR A 104 -15.50 1.36 14.52
CA THR A 104 -14.07 1.37 14.23
C THR A 104 -13.28 1.44 15.53
N ARG A 105 -12.47 0.41 15.78
CA ARG A 105 -11.63 0.33 16.97
C ARG A 105 -10.54 1.39 16.96
N SER A 106 -10.03 1.72 18.15
CA SER A 106 -8.94 2.70 18.30
C SER A 106 -7.66 2.26 17.56
N ASN A 107 -7.37 0.98 17.52
CA ASN A 107 -6.19 0.39 16.89
C ASN A 107 -6.41 -0.05 15.43
N GLN A 108 -7.49 0.38 14.80
CA GLN A 108 -7.87 0.01 13.44
C GLN A 108 -8.06 1.26 12.57
N LEU A 109 -7.66 1.19 11.30
CA LEU A 109 -7.98 2.22 10.31
C LEU A 109 -9.48 2.18 9.97
N PHE A 110 -10.07 3.35 9.79
CA PHE A 110 -11.44 3.46 9.31
C PHE A 110 -11.55 2.94 7.88
N LEU A 111 -10.57 3.21 7.02
CA LEU A 111 -10.51 2.66 5.67
C LEU A 111 -10.68 1.13 5.71
N THR A 112 -9.89 0.44 6.52
CA THR A 112 -9.95 -1.03 6.65
C THR A 112 -11.31 -1.50 7.15
N ASN A 113 -11.85 -0.86 8.21
CA ASN A 113 -13.14 -1.24 8.77
C ASN A 113 -14.29 -0.99 7.77
N SER A 114 -14.24 0.09 7.00
CA SER A 114 -15.26 0.42 6.02
C SER A 114 -15.39 -0.62 4.91
N ILE A 115 -14.29 -1.27 4.54
CA ILE A 115 -14.30 -2.34 3.51
C ILE A 115 -14.83 -3.67 4.05
N LEU A 116 -14.69 -3.91 5.35
CA LEU A 116 -15.32 -5.08 6.00
C LEU A 116 -16.85 -4.93 6.11
N GLN A 117 -17.34 -3.73 5.92
CA GLN A 117 -18.75 -3.39 5.79
C GLN A 117 -19.06 -3.08 4.30
N PRO A 118 -20.31 -3.09 3.85
CA PRO A 118 -20.67 -2.80 2.45
C PRO A 118 -20.55 -1.30 2.12
N VAL A 119 -19.40 -0.68 2.36
CA VAL A 119 -19.10 0.72 2.02
C VAL A 119 -18.25 0.76 0.75
N GLU A 120 -18.87 0.89 -0.40
CA GLU A 120 -18.17 0.88 -1.70
C GLU A 120 -17.37 2.18 -1.97
N LYS A 121 -17.70 3.27 -1.30
CA LYS A 121 -17.14 4.60 -1.55
C LYS A 121 -15.62 4.68 -1.39
N PHE A 122 -15.06 3.91 -0.48
CA PHE A 122 -13.62 3.91 -0.17
C PHE A 122 -12.88 2.72 -0.79
N ARG A 123 -13.61 1.79 -1.41
CA ARG A 123 -13.07 0.59 -2.05
C ARG A 123 -11.95 0.86 -3.06
N PRO A 124 -12.04 1.88 -3.95
CA PRO A 124 -10.98 2.13 -4.92
C PRO A 124 -9.62 2.35 -4.28
N VAL A 125 -9.56 3.07 -3.14
CA VAL A 125 -8.31 3.32 -2.41
C VAL A 125 -7.79 2.03 -1.77
N TYR A 126 -8.65 1.24 -1.13
CA TYR A 126 -8.28 -0.05 -0.56
C TYR A 126 -7.76 -1.02 -1.65
N ASP A 127 -8.45 -1.11 -2.77
CA ASP A 127 -8.09 -2.00 -3.88
C ASP A 127 -6.78 -1.59 -4.54
N TRP A 128 -6.44 -0.30 -4.54
CA TRP A 128 -5.12 0.15 -4.96
C TRP A 128 -4.01 -0.43 -4.07
N PHE A 129 -4.17 -0.40 -2.75
CA PHE A 129 -3.22 -1.05 -1.84
C PHE A 129 -3.14 -2.55 -2.08
N LYS A 130 -4.26 -3.19 -2.36
CA LYS A 130 -4.34 -4.64 -2.57
C LYS A 130 -3.66 -5.07 -3.86
N ASN A 131 -4.02 -4.43 -4.98
CA ASN A 131 -3.76 -4.92 -6.33
C ASN A 131 -2.63 -4.17 -7.04
N THR A 132 -2.36 -2.90 -6.69
CA THR A 132 -1.43 -2.05 -7.43
C THR A 132 -0.11 -1.85 -6.68
N LEU A 133 -0.16 -1.60 -5.37
CA LEU A 133 1.05 -1.40 -4.58
C LEU A 133 1.86 -2.69 -4.47
N SER A 134 3.04 -2.72 -5.05
CA SER A 134 4.01 -3.80 -4.88
C SER A 134 5.12 -3.35 -3.94
N LEU A 135 5.47 -4.19 -2.98
CA LEU A 135 6.58 -3.95 -2.05
C LEU A 135 7.77 -4.78 -2.46
N ILE A 136 8.88 -4.12 -2.73
CA ILE A 136 10.11 -4.75 -3.15
C ILE A 136 11.12 -4.60 -2.00
N GLY A 137 11.49 -5.70 -1.40
CA GLY A 137 12.52 -5.77 -0.37
C GLY A 137 13.83 -6.32 -0.91
N PRO A 138 14.93 -6.24 -0.15
CA PRO A 138 16.24 -6.78 -0.56
C PRO A 138 16.22 -8.27 -0.89
N ALA A 139 15.33 -9.03 -0.24
CA ALA A 139 15.17 -10.47 -0.45
C ALA A 139 13.98 -10.81 -1.38
N SER A 140 13.34 -9.82 -1.99
CA SER A 140 12.25 -10.09 -2.92
C SER A 140 12.78 -10.76 -4.17
N ARG A 141 12.25 -11.93 -4.47
CA ARG A 141 12.49 -12.58 -5.76
C ARG A 141 11.47 -12.04 -6.75
N PHE A 142 11.93 -11.42 -7.82
CA PHE A 142 11.06 -10.97 -8.90
C PHE A 142 10.71 -12.16 -9.78
N GLN A 143 9.45 -12.32 -10.02
CA GLN A 143 8.93 -13.23 -11.04
C GLN A 143 9.22 -12.67 -12.44
N PRO A 144 9.25 -13.53 -13.45
CA PRO A 144 10.29 -13.57 -14.46
C PRO A 144 10.49 -12.22 -15.13
N TYR A 145 11.71 -11.72 -15.02
CA TYR A 145 12.19 -10.51 -15.71
C TYR A 145 11.88 -10.52 -17.20
N GLU A 146 11.74 -11.67 -17.80
CA GLU A 146 11.39 -11.87 -19.21
C GLU A 146 10.11 -11.14 -19.61
N LYS A 147 9.09 -11.13 -18.74
CA LYS A 147 7.83 -10.40 -18.98
C LYS A 147 7.99 -8.88 -18.86
N LEU A 148 9.04 -8.40 -18.20
CA LEU A 148 9.30 -6.98 -18.01
C LEU A 148 10.25 -6.43 -19.08
N PHE A 149 11.12 -7.24 -19.63
CA PHE A 149 12.23 -6.84 -20.50
C PHE A 149 12.28 -7.54 -21.85
N GLY A 150 11.31 -8.42 -22.17
CA GLY A 150 11.20 -9.05 -23.48
C GLY A 150 10.93 -8.04 -24.62
N GLU A 151 11.19 -8.40 -25.85
CA GLU A 151 11.09 -7.50 -27.02
C GLU A 151 9.73 -6.80 -27.15
N ASP A 152 8.64 -7.42 -26.66
CA ASP A 152 7.28 -6.87 -26.64
C ASP A 152 6.90 -6.21 -25.29
N ALA A 153 7.84 -6.09 -24.34
CA ALA A 153 7.51 -5.55 -23.04
C ALA A 153 7.57 -4.02 -23.04
N PRO A 154 6.46 -3.34 -22.71
CA PRO A 154 6.39 -1.87 -22.77
C PRO A 154 7.38 -1.17 -21.79
N LEU A 155 7.93 -1.90 -20.83
CA LEU A 155 8.90 -1.39 -19.85
C LEU A 155 10.36 -1.53 -20.29
N GLY A 156 10.69 -2.38 -21.28
CA GLY A 156 12.08 -2.64 -21.67
C GLY A 156 12.80 -1.37 -22.14
N ALA A 157 12.27 -0.70 -23.15
CA ALA A 157 12.85 0.54 -23.68
C ALA A 157 12.85 1.70 -22.66
N TYR A 158 11.90 1.72 -21.73
CA TYR A 158 11.86 2.71 -20.66
C TYR A 158 12.92 2.43 -19.60
N ALA A 159 13.09 1.17 -19.23
CA ALA A 159 14.09 0.73 -18.25
C ALA A 159 15.52 1.01 -18.73
N GLU A 160 15.84 0.76 -20.00
CA GLU A 160 17.14 1.11 -20.60
C GLU A 160 17.43 2.62 -20.49
N LYS A 161 16.46 3.46 -20.86
CA LYS A 161 16.60 4.92 -20.76
C LYS A 161 16.76 5.38 -19.31
N LEU A 162 16.07 4.75 -18.38
CA LEU A 162 16.18 5.07 -16.96
C LEU A 162 17.54 4.67 -16.42
N LEU A 163 18.00 3.45 -16.68
CA LEU A 163 19.29 2.94 -16.23
C LEU A 163 20.46 3.74 -16.81
N ALA A 164 20.39 4.12 -18.08
CA ALA A 164 21.39 4.97 -18.72
C ALA A 164 21.49 6.37 -18.07
N ARG A 165 20.38 6.88 -17.48
CA ARG A 165 20.36 8.18 -16.79
C ARG A 165 20.79 8.11 -15.33
N MET A 166 20.75 6.93 -14.71
CA MET A 166 21.02 6.74 -13.28
C MET A 166 22.52 6.56 -12.96
N ASP A 167 23.42 6.80 -13.88
CA ASP A 167 24.88 6.62 -13.68
C ASP A 167 25.27 5.23 -13.17
N THR A 168 24.51 4.22 -13.60
CA THR A 168 24.74 2.81 -13.23
C THR A 168 25.83 2.14 -14.07
N GLY A 169 26.28 2.78 -15.14
CA GLY A 169 27.14 2.19 -16.15
C GLY A 169 26.42 1.20 -17.10
N ILE A 170 25.12 0.97 -16.89
CA ILE A 170 24.29 0.08 -17.73
C ILE A 170 23.71 0.92 -18.87
N CYS A 171 24.11 0.61 -20.10
CA CYS A 171 23.64 1.32 -21.29
C CYS A 171 22.65 0.49 -22.12
N ARG A 172 22.55 -0.82 -21.88
CA ARG A 172 21.64 -1.70 -22.59
C ARG A 172 21.22 -2.89 -21.71
N LEU A 173 19.97 -3.33 -21.87
CA LEU A 173 19.44 -4.58 -21.34
C LEU A 173 19.12 -5.48 -22.53
N ASP A 174 19.57 -6.72 -22.47
CA ASP A 174 19.28 -7.75 -23.47
C ASP A 174 18.79 -9.01 -22.79
N THR A 175 17.92 -9.77 -23.44
CA THR A 175 17.46 -11.05 -22.96
C THR A 175 17.93 -12.12 -23.91
N GLU A 176 18.73 -13.06 -23.41
CA GLU A 176 19.18 -14.22 -24.15
C GLU A 176 18.52 -15.49 -23.59
N MET A 177 17.87 -16.28 -24.47
CA MET A 177 17.42 -17.61 -24.08
C MET A 177 18.62 -18.54 -24.00
N LEU A 178 18.99 -18.89 -22.78
CA LEU A 178 20.05 -19.87 -22.55
C LEU A 178 19.45 -21.28 -22.56
N GLU A 179 19.78 -22.09 -23.55
CA GLU A 179 19.37 -23.50 -23.60
C GLU A 179 19.97 -24.35 -22.48
N SER A 180 21.06 -23.90 -21.90
CA SER A 180 21.65 -24.46 -20.68
C SER A 180 22.46 -23.41 -19.92
N LEU A 181 22.03 -23.08 -18.72
CA LEU A 181 22.85 -22.31 -17.79
C LEU A 181 23.91 -23.24 -17.18
N PRO A 182 25.18 -22.87 -17.16
CA PRO A 182 26.18 -23.54 -16.33
C PRO A 182 25.96 -23.16 -14.87
N VAL A 183 24.80 -23.56 -14.33
CA VAL A 183 24.44 -23.30 -12.95
C VAL A 183 25.14 -24.35 -12.09
N PRO A 184 25.83 -23.94 -11.03
CA PRO A 184 26.38 -24.91 -10.08
C PRO A 184 25.31 -25.86 -9.56
N GLU A 185 25.66 -27.15 -9.37
CA GLU A 185 24.71 -28.20 -9.00
C GLU A 185 23.85 -27.85 -7.73
N HIS A 186 24.46 -27.18 -6.75
CA HIS A 186 23.75 -26.76 -5.54
C HIS A 186 22.67 -25.71 -5.83
N VAL A 187 22.83 -24.87 -6.85
CA VAL A 187 21.83 -23.86 -7.26
C VAL A 187 20.73 -24.51 -8.07
N LYS A 188 21.04 -25.55 -8.86
CA LYS A 188 20.02 -26.33 -9.57
C LYS A 188 19.12 -27.08 -8.59
N ALA A 189 19.71 -27.74 -7.58
CA ALA A 189 18.97 -28.43 -6.55
C ALA A 189 18.01 -27.50 -5.79
N ASP A 190 18.47 -26.30 -5.40
CA ASP A 190 17.65 -25.28 -4.75
C ASP A 190 16.51 -24.77 -5.66
N LEU A 191 16.76 -24.64 -6.97
CA LEU A 191 15.74 -24.23 -7.93
C LEU A 191 14.69 -25.35 -8.14
N GLU A 192 15.12 -26.59 -8.26
CA GLU A 192 14.22 -27.74 -8.43
C GLU A 192 13.35 -27.97 -7.18
N GLU A 193 13.88 -27.82 -5.99
CA GLU A 193 13.15 -27.91 -4.74
C GLU A 193 12.09 -26.81 -4.62
N ASN A 194 12.44 -25.57 -4.97
CA ASN A 194 11.48 -24.46 -4.94
C ASN A 194 10.40 -24.54 -6.04
N ILE A 195 10.69 -25.19 -7.17
CA ILE A 195 9.69 -25.45 -8.23
C ILE A 195 8.70 -26.52 -7.79
N GLN A 196 9.15 -27.59 -7.11
CA GLN A 196 8.27 -28.64 -6.61
C GLN A 196 7.35 -28.17 -5.47
N GLU A 197 7.79 -27.22 -4.67
CA GLU A 197 6.97 -26.62 -3.59
C GLU A 197 5.98 -25.56 -4.07
N GLY A 198 5.95 -25.23 -5.36
CA GLY A 198 5.00 -24.24 -5.93
C GLY A 198 5.24 -22.80 -5.45
N GLN A 199 6.45 -22.50 -4.99
CA GLN A 199 6.88 -21.17 -4.54
C GLN A 199 7.63 -20.42 -5.64
N ILE A 200 7.10 -20.39 -6.84
CA ILE A 200 7.56 -19.51 -7.92
C ILE A 200 6.52 -18.44 -8.18
#